data_c41db1c62670c36e9dd179e28928391a
#
_entry.id   c41db1c62670c36e9dd179e28928391a
#
_cell.length_a   1.000
_cell.length_b   1.000
_cell.length_c   1.000
_cell.angle_alpha   90.00
_cell.angle_beta   90.00
_cell.angle_gamma   90.00
#
_symmetry.space_group_name_H-M   'P 1'
#
loop_
_entity.id
_entity.type
_entity.pdbx_description
1 polymer ?
#
loop_
_entity_poly.entity_id
_entity_poly.type
_entity_poly.pdbx_seq_one_letter_code
_entity_poly.pdbx_strand_id
1 'polypeptide(L)'
;MKLRLFLDRYALIIAMLIGAVGYPWFRHLDWLLPPLIFFMLFFTFCKINPLDLRLRAWHWLVLGVQLLLTVVVYYGCTFLFSAFSNQLSPTDVAIISQGLMVCVIMPTATAAPIIAGKLGGSIQNLTTFSLLSNIATAILVPAFFPIVNPSADISFVPAMWLILRKVAPMLLGPFLAAWALRLAYEGYYRSKGETRAFALTPTWASMPFYLWVVLLVVLIARITYTLITQEYSGWSIAVLCGGSLVACLLQFALGRWIGFHFPATSHGTDYHDILINPAAAEYTVNQRSRITAGQAFGQKNTALGVWMAQAYLVPLASIGPAAYIIWQNLLNSFQLWHAGKRTNSSKV
;
A
#
# COMPACT_ATOMS: atom_id res chain seq x y z
N MET A 1 -6.54 1.90 -29.34
CA MET A 1 -5.77 2.93 -28.61
C MET A 1 -6.64 3.79 -27.69
N LYS A 2 -7.75 4.39 -28.17
CA LYS A 2 -8.64 5.27 -27.37
C LYS A 2 -9.30 4.56 -26.17
N LEU A 3 -9.81 3.31 -26.34
CA LEU A 3 -10.44 2.54 -25.27
C LEU A 3 -9.47 2.20 -24.12
N ARG A 4 -8.23 1.82 -24.43
CA ARG A 4 -7.21 1.54 -23.43
C ARG A 4 -6.87 2.78 -22.58
N LEU A 5 -6.70 3.93 -23.23
CA LEU A 5 -6.47 5.21 -22.55
C LEU A 5 -7.67 5.62 -21.66
N PHE A 6 -8.89 5.33 -22.11
CA PHE A 6 -10.10 5.57 -21.33
C PHE A 6 -10.16 4.66 -20.11
N LEU A 7 -9.92 3.35 -20.29
CA LEU A 7 -9.90 2.39 -19.18
C LEU A 7 -8.80 2.71 -18.18
N ASP A 8 -7.59 3.03 -18.64
CA ASP A 8 -6.48 3.41 -17.76
C ASP A 8 -6.81 4.66 -16.90
N ARG A 9 -7.61 5.58 -17.46
CA ARG A 9 -8.01 6.82 -16.77
C ARG A 9 -9.12 6.64 -15.77
N TYR A 10 -10.11 5.79 -16.09
CA TYR A 10 -11.35 5.63 -15.32
C TYR A 10 -11.47 4.28 -14.61
N ALA A 11 -10.46 3.41 -14.71
CA ALA A 11 -10.48 2.06 -14.15
C ALA A 11 -10.88 2.01 -12.67
N LEU A 12 -10.39 2.96 -11.86
CA LEU A 12 -10.74 3.05 -10.45
C LEU A 12 -12.26 3.26 -10.25
N ILE A 13 -12.82 4.28 -10.92
CA ILE A 13 -14.23 4.64 -10.76
C ILE A 13 -15.12 3.52 -11.32
N ILE A 14 -14.77 2.98 -12.48
CA ILE A 14 -15.52 1.88 -13.12
C ILE A 14 -15.51 0.64 -12.23
N ALA A 15 -14.35 0.24 -11.70
CA ALA A 15 -14.24 -0.90 -10.80
C ALA A 15 -15.05 -0.70 -9.50
N MET A 16 -15.04 0.50 -8.93
CA MET A 16 -15.84 0.83 -7.75
C MET A 16 -17.35 0.74 -8.04
N LEU A 17 -17.80 1.27 -9.17
CA LEU A 17 -19.21 1.21 -9.56
C LEU A 17 -19.66 -0.23 -9.84
N ILE A 18 -18.87 -1.00 -10.60
CA ILE A 18 -19.14 -2.42 -10.87
C ILE A 18 -19.19 -3.21 -9.57
N GLY A 19 -18.25 -3.01 -8.65
CA GLY A 19 -18.22 -3.67 -7.35
C GLY A 19 -19.43 -3.31 -6.49
N ALA A 20 -19.78 -2.03 -6.42
CA ALA A 20 -20.89 -1.55 -5.61
C ALA A 20 -22.26 -2.03 -6.14
N VAL A 21 -22.49 -1.97 -7.45
CA VAL A 21 -23.75 -2.43 -8.06
C VAL A 21 -23.82 -3.97 -8.11
N GLY A 22 -22.69 -4.61 -8.44
CA GLY A 22 -22.59 -6.06 -8.58
C GLY A 22 -22.35 -6.81 -7.27
N TYR A 23 -22.47 -6.16 -6.11
CA TYR A 23 -22.17 -6.79 -4.82
C TYR A 23 -22.94 -8.11 -4.54
N PRO A 24 -24.19 -8.32 -4.98
CA PRO A 24 -24.89 -9.57 -4.72
C PRO A 24 -24.20 -10.80 -5.29
N TRP A 25 -23.50 -10.63 -6.42
CA TRP A 25 -22.75 -11.69 -7.10
C TRP A 25 -21.28 -11.72 -6.66
N PHE A 26 -20.60 -10.58 -6.68
CA PHE A 26 -19.14 -10.51 -6.45
C PHE A 26 -18.74 -10.74 -4.99
N ARG A 27 -19.64 -10.56 -4.02
CA ARG A 27 -19.36 -10.85 -2.59
C ARG A 27 -18.96 -12.32 -2.33
N HIS A 28 -19.38 -13.23 -3.19
CA HIS A 28 -19.06 -14.65 -3.08
C HIS A 28 -17.66 -15.00 -3.63
N LEU A 29 -16.98 -14.04 -4.21
CA LEU A 29 -15.63 -14.16 -4.77
C LEU A 29 -14.54 -13.68 -3.79
N ASP A 30 -14.85 -13.49 -2.52
CA ASP A 30 -13.88 -13.04 -1.51
C ASP A 30 -12.69 -14.00 -1.35
N TRP A 31 -12.87 -15.29 -1.63
CA TRP A 31 -11.79 -16.28 -1.70
C TRP A 31 -10.73 -15.99 -2.76
N LEU A 32 -11.05 -15.16 -3.77
CA LEU A 32 -10.10 -14.72 -4.79
C LEU A 32 -9.13 -13.63 -4.28
N LEU A 33 -9.48 -12.92 -3.20
CA LEU A 33 -8.69 -11.79 -2.72
C LEU A 33 -7.24 -12.18 -2.39
N PRO A 34 -6.95 -13.25 -1.60
CA PRO A 34 -5.58 -13.66 -1.33
C PRO A 34 -4.77 -14.02 -2.59
N PRO A 35 -5.25 -14.87 -3.53
CA PRO A 35 -4.50 -15.16 -4.74
C PRO A 35 -4.32 -13.92 -5.65
N LEU A 36 -5.31 -13.03 -5.76
CA LEU A 36 -5.16 -11.80 -6.54
C LEU A 36 -4.06 -10.90 -5.94
N ILE A 37 -4.03 -10.74 -4.62
CA ILE A 37 -2.98 -9.98 -3.93
C ILE A 37 -1.63 -10.66 -4.14
N PHE A 38 -1.55 -11.98 -4.00
CA PHE A 38 -0.31 -12.75 -4.21
C PHE A 38 0.25 -12.53 -5.60
N PHE A 39 -0.53 -12.74 -6.65
CA PHE A 39 -0.06 -12.58 -8.03
C PHE A 39 0.24 -11.12 -8.39
N MET A 40 -0.53 -10.17 -7.87
CA MET A 40 -0.23 -8.74 -8.04
C MET A 40 1.14 -8.38 -7.45
N LEU A 41 1.45 -8.87 -6.25
CA LEU A 41 2.76 -8.71 -5.62
C LEU A 41 3.86 -9.46 -6.38
N PHE A 42 3.59 -10.71 -6.80
CA PHE A 42 4.53 -11.53 -7.55
C PHE A 42 5.01 -10.85 -8.83
N PHE A 43 4.09 -10.42 -9.71
CA PHE A 43 4.46 -9.71 -10.93
C PHE A 43 5.15 -8.36 -10.66
N THR A 44 4.83 -7.73 -9.54
CA THR A 44 5.53 -6.51 -9.13
C THR A 44 6.96 -6.82 -8.70
N PHE A 45 7.17 -7.85 -7.88
CA PHE A 45 8.50 -8.25 -7.43
C PHE A 45 9.35 -8.84 -8.54
N CYS A 46 8.77 -9.44 -9.58
CA CYS A 46 9.51 -9.85 -10.78
C CYS A 46 10.24 -8.69 -11.49
N LYS A 47 9.80 -7.44 -11.29
CA LYS A 47 10.46 -6.24 -11.84
C LYS A 47 11.67 -5.79 -11.04
N ILE A 48 11.85 -6.34 -9.83
CA ILE A 48 12.88 -5.93 -8.88
C ILE A 48 14.06 -6.90 -9.00
N ASN A 49 15.27 -6.37 -9.12
CA ASN A 49 16.47 -7.15 -8.92
C ASN A 49 16.89 -7.08 -7.45
N PRO A 50 16.87 -8.19 -6.69
CA PRO A 50 17.22 -8.18 -5.27
C PRO A 50 18.66 -7.71 -4.98
N LEU A 51 19.58 -7.84 -5.96
CA LEU A 51 20.96 -7.42 -5.83
C LEU A 51 21.13 -5.88 -5.87
N ASP A 52 20.13 -5.17 -6.39
CA ASP A 52 20.14 -3.70 -6.45
C ASP A 52 19.56 -3.06 -5.17
N LEU A 53 19.04 -3.86 -4.25
CA LEU A 53 18.43 -3.38 -3.02
C LEU A 53 19.51 -2.89 -2.04
N ARG A 54 19.37 -1.64 -1.57
CA ARG A 54 20.31 -1.02 -0.62
C ARG A 54 19.56 -0.47 0.58
N LEU A 55 19.80 -1.07 1.75
CA LEU A 55 19.26 -0.58 3.01
C LEU A 55 19.98 0.72 3.42
N ARG A 56 19.20 1.69 3.90
CA ARG A 56 19.70 2.99 4.41
C ARG A 56 19.06 3.31 5.76
N ALA A 57 19.69 4.18 6.54
CA ALA A 57 19.21 4.55 7.88
C ALA A 57 17.77 5.10 7.87
N TRP A 58 17.39 5.89 6.87
CA TRP A 58 16.05 6.45 6.77
C TRP A 58 14.94 5.40 6.63
N HIS A 59 15.24 4.21 6.07
CA HIS A 59 14.27 3.11 5.98
C HIS A 59 13.81 2.67 7.38
N TRP A 60 14.76 2.50 8.28
CA TRP A 60 14.48 2.12 9.67
C TRP A 60 13.76 3.23 10.43
N LEU A 61 14.13 4.47 10.17
CA LEU A 61 13.46 5.63 10.77
C LEU A 61 11.98 5.68 10.36
N VAL A 62 11.68 5.55 9.06
CA VAL A 62 10.29 5.54 8.58
C VAL A 62 9.50 4.37 9.15
N LEU A 63 10.10 3.17 9.24
CA LEU A 63 9.46 2.01 9.88
C LEU A 63 9.21 2.25 11.38
N GLY A 64 10.18 2.80 12.09
CA GLY A 64 10.03 3.15 13.51
C GLY A 64 8.92 4.16 13.74
N VAL A 65 8.84 5.21 12.91
CA VAL A 65 7.76 6.20 12.94
C VAL A 65 6.42 5.56 12.57
N GLN A 66 6.38 4.64 11.60
CA GLN A 66 5.17 3.90 11.25
C GLN A 66 4.65 3.07 12.43
N LEU A 67 5.53 2.34 13.11
CA LEU A 67 5.17 1.55 14.29
C LEU A 67 4.66 2.43 15.42
N LEU A 68 5.38 3.50 15.76
CA LEU A 68 4.97 4.46 16.78
C LEU A 68 3.61 5.07 16.45
N LEU A 69 3.43 5.53 15.21
CA LEU A 69 2.18 6.14 14.77
C LEU A 69 1.02 5.12 14.77
N THR A 70 1.28 3.85 14.48
CA THR A 70 0.27 2.77 14.58
C THR A 70 -0.25 2.63 16.02
N VAL A 71 0.67 2.59 16.99
CA VAL A 71 0.33 2.52 18.42
C VAL A 71 -0.42 3.77 18.87
N VAL A 72 0.11 4.95 18.54
CA VAL A 72 -0.48 6.25 18.92
C VAL A 72 -1.88 6.41 18.32
N VAL A 73 -2.09 6.05 17.06
CA VAL A 73 -3.40 6.15 16.41
C VAL A 73 -4.40 5.19 17.06
N TYR A 74 -4.02 3.93 17.30
CA TYR A 74 -4.93 2.98 17.91
C TYR A 74 -5.34 3.40 19.32
N TYR A 75 -4.38 3.57 20.23
CA TYR A 75 -4.68 3.91 21.62
C TYR A 75 -5.21 5.34 21.77
N GLY A 76 -4.71 6.28 20.98
CA GLY A 76 -5.19 7.66 20.98
C GLY A 76 -6.64 7.76 20.52
N CYS A 77 -7.03 7.08 19.45
CA CYS A 77 -8.42 7.01 19.00
C CYS A 77 -9.29 6.28 20.03
N THR A 78 -8.84 5.15 20.57
CA THR A 78 -9.58 4.41 21.59
C THR A 78 -9.83 5.29 22.81
N PHE A 79 -8.81 5.97 23.34
CA PHE A 79 -8.95 6.88 24.47
C PHE A 79 -9.89 8.06 24.16
N LEU A 80 -9.65 8.74 23.03
CA LEU A 80 -10.43 9.92 22.63
C LEU A 80 -11.92 9.57 22.46
N PHE A 81 -12.23 8.52 21.69
CA PHE A 81 -13.62 8.18 21.38
C PHE A 81 -14.32 7.45 22.53
N SER A 82 -13.60 6.78 23.44
CA SER A 82 -14.17 6.26 24.67
C SER A 82 -14.62 7.37 25.63
N ALA A 83 -13.99 8.54 25.57
CA ALA A 83 -14.43 9.70 26.35
C ALA A 83 -15.80 10.23 25.89
N PHE A 84 -16.23 9.93 24.66
CA PHE A 84 -17.57 10.23 24.13
C PHE A 84 -18.53 9.04 24.23
N SER A 85 -18.35 8.16 25.22
CA SER A 85 -19.10 6.91 25.40
C SER A 85 -20.64 7.09 25.51
N ASN A 86 -21.11 8.27 25.81
CA ASN A 86 -22.56 8.58 25.81
C ASN A 86 -23.18 8.67 24.42
N GLN A 87 -22.33 8.76 23.33
CA GLN A 87 -22.76 8.95 21.96
C GLN A 87 -22.30 7.82 21.04
N LEU A 88 -21.28 7.06 21.44
CA LEU A 88 -20.67 6.00 20.65
C LEU A 88 -20.70 4.68 21.40
N SER A 89 -21.11 3.62 20.72
CA SER A 89 -21.03 2.26 21.27
C SER A 89 -19.57 1.78 21.34
N PRO A 90 -19.26 0.81 22.21
CA PRO A 90 -17.92 0.18 22.21
C PRO A 90 -17.53 -0.39 20.84
N THR A 91 -18.52 -0.86 20.07
CA THR A 91 -18.32 -1.34 18.70
C THR A 91 -17.89 -0.21 17.76
N ASP A 92 -18.51 0.98 17.86
CA ASP A 92 -18.13 2.14 17.07
C ASP A 92 -16.70 2.59 17.36
N VAL A 93 -16.31 2.61 18.64
CA VAL A 93 -14.94 2.92 19.05
C VAL A 93 -13.94 1.92 18.44
N ALA A 94 -14.28 0.63 18.47
CA ALA A 94 -13.45 -0.41 17.85
C ALA A 94 -13.35 -0.24 16.32
N ILE A 95 -14.47 0.05 15.64
CA ILE A 95 -14.50 0.31 14.19
C ILE A 95 -13.56 1.47 13.83
N ILE A 96 -13.66 2.59 14.55
CA ILE A 96 -12.87 3.80 14.29
C ILE A 96 -11.39 3.54 14.58
N SER A 97 -11.04 3.06 15.78
CA SER A 97 -9.64 2.90 16.19
C SER A 97 -8.91 1.85 15.37
N GLN A 98 -9.53 0.70 15.09
CA GLN A 98 -8.97 -0.33 14.25
C GLN A 98 -8.85 0.12 12.79
N GLY A 99 -9.87 0.79 12.23
CA GLY A 99 -9.86 1.26 10.85
C GLY A 99 -8.78 2.30 10.59
N LEU A 100 -8.61 3.28 11.48
CA LEU A 100 -7.55 4.29 11.36
C LEU A 100 -6.15 3.70 11.62
N MET A 101 -6.03 2.77 12.56
CA MET A 101 -4.79 2.03 12.78
C MET A 101 -4.36 1.28 11.51
N VAL A 102 -5.29 0.60 10.82
CA VAL A 102 -4.99 -0.12 9.57
C VAL A 102 -4.46 0.84 8.51
N CYS A 103 -4.98 2.08 8.40
CA CYS A 103 -4.47 3.09 7.48
C CYS A 103 -2.98 3.41 7.69
N VAL A 104 -2.43 3.14 8.87
CA VAL A 104 -1.02 3.39 9.21
C VAL A 104 -0.16 2.13 9.08
N ILE A 105 -0.64 0.98 9.64
CA ILE A 105 0.16 -0.25 9.68
C ILE A 105 0.35 -0.91 8.32
N MET A 106 -0.51 -0.61 7.33
CA MET A 106 -0.38 -1.11 5.97
C MET A 106 1.03 -0.89 5.38
N PRO A 107 1.57 -1.86 4.62
CA PRO A 107 2.85 -1.67 3.95
C PRO A 107 2.73 -0.66 2.81
N THR A 108 3.88 -0.21 2.34
CA THR A 108 3.95 0.69 1.18
C THR A 108 3.41 0.00 -0.09
N ALA A 109 2.67 0.75 -0.89
CA ALA A 109 2.13 0.26 -2.14
C ALA A 109 3.24 -0.12 -3.13
N THR A 110 3.02 -1.20 -3.87
CA THR A 110 3.95 -1.66 -4.91
C THR A 110 4.06 -0.71 -6.10
N ALA A 111 3.08 0.17 -6.30
CA ALA A 111 3.11 1.22 -7.32
C ALA A 111 3.87 2.49 -6.88
N ALA A 112 4.19 2.63 -5.59
CA ALA A 112 4.83 3.82 -5.05
C ALA A 112 6.18 4.16 -5.72
N PRO A 113 7.08 3.20 -6.01
CA PRO A 113 8.33 3.49 -6.72
C PRO A 113 8.13 4.16 -8.08
N ILE A 114 7.15 3.69 -8.86
CA ILE A 114 6.87 4.24 -10.20
C ILE A 114 6.33 5.67 -10.09
N ILE A 115 5.44 5.93 -9.13
CA ILE A 115 4.88 7.26 -8.90
C ILE A 115 5.97 8.21 -8.40
N ALA A 116 6.81 7.76 -7.48
CA ALA A 116 7.95 8.54 -7.00
C ALA A 116 8.91 8.90 -8.13
N GLY A 117 9.24 7.96 -9.02
CA GLY A 117 10.07 8.22 -10.19
C GLY A 117 9.48 9.29 -11.10
N LYS A 118 8.17 9.21 -11.40
CA LYS A 118 7.46 10.25 -12.19
C LYS A 118 7.48 11.63 -11.52
N LEU A 119 7.57 11.69 -10.21
CA LEU A 119 7.68 12.92 -9.43
C LEU A 119 9.12 13.42 -9.27
N GLY A 120 10.13 12.65 -9.70
CA GLY A 120 11.55 12.98 -9.57
C GLY A 120 12.24 12.38 -8.33
N GLY A 121 11.58 11.47 -7.62
CA GLY A 121 12.16 10.69 -6.52
C GLY A 121 13.02 9.52 -7.00
N SER A 122 13.55 8.72 -6.07
CA SER A 122 14.35 7.53 -6.37
C SER A 122 13.50 6.26 -6.35
N ILE A 123 13.42 5.60 -7.50
CA ILE A 123 12.72 4.33 -7.67
C ILE A 123 13.44 3.23 -6.87
N GLN A 124 14.76 3.15 -6.94
CA GLN A 124 15.55 2.12 -6.28
C GLN A 124 15.39 2.15 -4.76
N ASN A 125 15.57 3.32 -4.16
CA ASN A 125 15.46 3.48 -2.70
C ASN A 125 14.04 3.17 -2.21
N LEU A 126 13.02 3.61 -2.97
CA LEU A 126 11.63 3.34 -2.60
C LEU A 126 11.24 1.88 -2.82
N THR A 127 11.78 1.22 -3.84
CA THR A 127 11.61 -0.22 -4.07
C THR A 127 12.16 -1.03 -2.88
N THR A 128 13.37 -0.68 -2.42
CA THR A 128 13.98 -1.28 -1.22
C THR A 128 13.07 -1.09 0.00
N PHE A 129 12.57 0.13 0.21
CA PHE A 129 11.65 0.40 1.32
C PHE A 129 10.33 -0.35 1.20
N SER A 130 9.75 -0.45 0.00
CA SER A 130 8.50 -1.19 -0.22
C SER A 130 8.64 -2.66 0.19
N LEU A 131 9.76 -3.32 -0.20
CA LEU A 131 10.02 -4.69 0.24
C LEU A 131 10.20 -4.79 1.75
N LEU A 132 11.01 -3.91 2.35
CA LEU A 132 11.24 -3.88 3.79
C LEU A 132 9.93 -3.65 4.57
N SER A 133 9.07 -2.77 4.08
CA SER A 133 7.76 -2.48 4.65
C SER A 133 6.82 -3.70 4.59
N ASN A 134 6.87 -4.49 3.51
CA ASN A 134 6.10 -5.75 3.42
C ASN A 134 6.59 -6.79 4.44
N ILE A 135 7.93 -6.94 4.61
CA ILE A 135 8.53 -7.82 5.61
C ILE A 135 8.11 -7.38 7.02
N ALA A 136 8.24 -6.09 7.32
CA ALA A 136 7.85 -5.54 8.61
C ALA A 136 6.36 -5.78 8.90
N THR A 137 5.47 -5.54 7.94
CA THR A 137 4.02 -5.75 8.08
C THR A 137 3.69 -7.23 8.29
N ALA A 138 4.43 -8.16 7.64
CA ALA A 138 4.26 -9.60 7.83
C ALA A 138 4.52 -10.06 9.28
N ILE A 139 5.30 -9.28 10.04
CA ILE A 139 5.61 -9.52 11.46
C ILE A 139 4.65 -8.71 12.35
N LEU A 140 4.48 -7.43 12.05
CA LEU A 140 3.74 -6.48 12.89
C LEU A 140 2.25 -6.80 12.93
N VAL A 141 1.62 -7.17 11.82
CA VAL A 141 0.19 -7.47 11.77
C VAL A 141 -0.17 -8.67 12.64
N PRO A 142 0.50 -9.83 12.53
CA PRO A 142 0.24 -10.95 13.42
C PRO A 142 0.49 -10.63 14.90
N ALA A 143 1.46 -9.77 15.21
CA ALA A 143 1.74 -9.37 16.58
C ALA A 143 0.71 -8.38 17.14
N PHE A 144 0.20 -7.46 16.31
CA PHE A 144 -0.64 -6.36 16.79
C PHE A 144 -2.14 -6.68 16.74
N PHE A 145 -2.62 -7.42 15.73
CA PHE A 145 -4.05 -7.67 15.55
C PHE A 145 -4.69 -8.46 16.69
N PRO A 146 -4.07 -9.50 17.28
CA PRO A 146 -4.64 -10.17 18.45
C PRO A 146 -4.73 -9.27 19.71
N ILE A 147 -3.89 -8.21 19.79
CA ILE A 147 -3.95 -7.25 20.89
C ILE A 147 -5.16 -6.32 20.73
N VAL A 148 -5.40 -5.86 19.51
CA VAL A 148 -6.45 -4.86 19.24
C VAL A 148 -7.83 -5.49 18.98
N ASN A 149 -7.87 -6.79 18.68
CA ASN A 149 -9.10 -7.57 18.48
C ASN A 149 -8.95 -8.95 19.15
N PRO A 150 -8.92 -9.00 20.50
CA PRO A 150 -8.75 -10.25 21.21
C PRO A 150 -9.96 -11.17 21.02
N SER A 151 -9.70 -12.46 20.74
CA SER A 151 -10.73 -13.49 20.71
C SER A 151 -10.96 -14.05 22.12
N ALA A 152 -12.20 -14.26 22.52
CA ALA A 152 -12.53 -14.85 23.82
C ALA A 152 -12.02 -16.28 23.96
N ASP A 153 -11.94 -17.02 22.84
CA ASP A 153 -11.68 -18.46 22.82
C ASP A 153 -10.21 -18.82 22.53
N ILE A 154 -9.39 -17.87 22.11
CA ILE A 154 -8.03 -18.15 21.65
C ILE A 154 -7.04 -17.20 22.34
N SER A 155 -6.06 -17.76 23.06
CA SER A 155 -5.00 -16.97 23.68
C SER A 155 -4.09 -16.29 22.63
N PHE A 156 -3.34 -15.27 23.07
CA PHE A 156 -2.53 -14.41 22.20
C PHE A 156 -1.59 -15.15 21.24
N VAL A 157 -0.81 -16.10 21.73
CA VAL A 157 0.22 -16.80 20.94
C VAL A 157 -0.39 -17.64 19.82
N PRO A 158 -1.40 -18.50 20.05
CA PRO A 158 -2.11 -19.18 18.97
C PRO A 158 -2.79 -18.23 17.97
N ALA A 159 -3.41 -17.14 18.45
CA ALA A 159 -4.03 -16.16 17.57
C ALA A 159 -2.98 -15.49 16.66
N MET A 160 -1.85 -15.05 17.21
CA MET A 160 -0.71 -14.54 16.47
C MET A 160 -0.22 -15.54 15.41
N TRP A 161 -0.08 -16.83 15.77
CA TRP A 161 0.35 -17.87 14.85
C TRP A 161 -0.64 -18.13 13.71
N LEU A 162 -1.94 -18.10 14.02
CA LEU A 162 -3.00 -18.23 13.01
C LEU A 162 -2.95 -17.12 11.96
N ILE A 163 -2.67 -15.90 12.36
CA ILE A 163 -2.53 -14.74 11.45
C ILE A 163 -1.21 -14.85 10.70
N LEU A 164 -0.11 -15.13 11.39
CA LEU A 164 1.24 -15.21 10.82
C LEU A 164 1.30 -16.22 9.66
N ARG A 165 0.78 -17.43 9.86
CA ARG A 165 0.81 -18.50 8.85
C ARG A 165 0.00 -18.18 7.58
N LYS A 166 -0.91 -17.19 7.62
CA LYS A 166 -1.67 -16.73 6.46
C LYS A 166 -1.08 -15.46 5.85
N VAL A 167 -0.69 -14.51 6.68
CA VAL A 167 -0.19 -13.19 6.23
C VAL A 167 1.26 -13.28 5.72
N ALA A 168 2.14 -13.99 6.41
CA ALA A 168 3.55 -14.08 6.02
C ALA A 168 3.75 -14.73 4.64
N PRO A 169 3.15 -15.88 4.31
CA PRO A 169 3.26 -16.45 2.96
C PRO A 169 2.69 -15.53 1.88
N MET A 170 1.61 -14.80 2.18
CA MET A 170 0.98 -13.91 1.23
C MET A 170 1.84 -12.66 0.93
N LEU A 171 2.60 -12.16 1.91
CA LEU A 171 3.48 -10.99 1.74
C LEU A 171 4.88 -11.35 1.27
N LEU A 172 5.46 -12.43 1.81
CA LEU A 172 6.84 -12.84 1.53
C LEU A 172 6.93 -13.85 0.39
N GLY A 173 5.93 -14.73 0.26
CA GLY A 173 5.87 -15.76 -0.78
C GLY A 173 6.02 -15.22 -2.20
N PRO A 174 5.32 -14.14 -2.59
CA PRO A 174 5.47 -13.53 -3.92
C PRO A 174 6.89 -13.06 -4.21
N PHE A 175 7.59 -12.49 -3.23
CA PHE A 175 8.98 -12.07 -3.38
C PHE A 175 9.92 -13.27 -3.55
N LEU A 176 9.78 -14.28 -2.70
CA LEU A 176 10.60 -15.49 -2.78
C LEU A 176 10.36 -16.24 -4.10
N ALA A 177 9.10 -16.33 -4.55
CA ALA A 177 8.76 -16.95 -5.83
C ALA A 177 9.32 -16.17 -7.02
N ALA A 178 9.24 -14.85 -7.00
CA ALA A 178 9.81 -13.99 -8.05
C ALA A 178 11.34 -14.09 -8.09
N TRP A 179 11.99 -14.14 -6.94
CA TRP A 179 13.44 -14.32 -6.83
C TRP A 179 13.88 -15.70 -7.32
N ALA A 180 13.18 -16.76 -6.90
CA ALA A 180 13.46 -18.13 -7.37
C ALA A 180 13.30 -18.24 -8.90
N LEU A 181 12.24 -17.63 -9.47
CA LEU A 181 12.04 -17.58 -10.93
C LEU A 181 13.19 -16.88 -11.64
N ARG A 182 13.66 -15.74 -11.12
CA ARG A 182 14.82 -15.02 -11.66
C ARG A 182 16.08 -15.88 -11.64
N LEU A 183 16.39 -16.49 -10.49
CA LEU A 183 17.58 -17.35 -10.35
C LEU A 183 17.52 -18.55 -11.30
N ALA A 184 16.36 -19.19 -11.46
CA ALA A 184 16.18 -20.29 -12.39
C ALA A 184 16.39 -19.85 -13.85
N TYR A 185 15.82 -18.69 -14.24
CA TYR A 185 15.98 -18.14 -15.58
C TYR A 185 17.44 -17.78 -15.90
N GLU A 186 18.09 -17.00 -15.03
CA GLU A 186 19.47 -16.56 -15.22
C GLU A 186 20.45 -17.75 -15.17
N GLY A 187 20.20 -18.73 -14.28
CA GLY A 187 20.96 -19.97 -14.18
C GLY A 187 20.86 -20.82 -15.44
N TYR A 188 19.67 -20.96 -16.02
CA TYR A 188 19.44 -21.68 -17.27
C TYR A 188 20.23 -21.07 -18.44
N TYR A 189 20.23 -19.76 -18.60
CA TYR A 189 21.00 -19.11 -19.68
C TYR A 189 22.51 -19.15 -19.42
N ARG A 190 22.93 -19.02 -18.16
CA ARG A 190 24.34 -19.20 -17.79
C ARG A 190 24.88 -20.60 -18.12
N SER A 191 24.07 -21.65 -17.92
CA SER A 191 24.47 -23.03 -18.31
C SER A 191 24.65 -23.22 -19.82
N LYS A 192 24.05 -22.34 -20.64
CA LYS A 192 24.21 -22.28 -22.09
C LYS A 192 25.32 -21.35 -22.54
N GLY A 193 26.10 -20.77 -21.63
CA GLY A 193 27.15 -19.81 -21.93
C GLY A 193 26.63 -18.40 -22.28
N GLU A 194 25.35 -18.12 -22.04
CA GLU A 194 24.71 -16.82 -22.29
C GLU A 194 24.50 -16.05 -20.98
N THR A 195 24.76 -14.75 -20.98
CA THR A 195 24.40 -13.86 -19.89
C THR A 195 23.13 -13.10 -20.26
N ARG A 196 21.98 -13.53 -19.71
CA ARG A 196 20.70 -12.85 -19.90
C ARG A 196 20.11 -12.44 -18.57
N ALA A 197 19.86 -11.14 -18.39
CA ALA A 197 19.12 -10.63 -17.25
C ALA A 197 17.63 -10.99 -17.37
N PHE A 198 17.03 -11.40 -16.26
CA PHE A 198 15.59 -11.64 -16.22
C PHE A 198 14.80 -10.34 -16.40
N ALA A 199 13.87 -10.34 -17.34
CA ALA A 199 12.93 -9.24 -17.55
C ALA A 199 11.55 -9.78 -17.99
N LEU A 200 10.50 -9.17 -17.47
CA LEU A 200 9.13 -9.47 -17.91
C LEU A 200 8.85 -8.85 -19.28
N THR A 201 8.12 -9.56 -20.13
CA THR A 201 7.55 -8.95 -21.34
C THR A 201 6.56 -7.82 -20.97
N PRO A 202 6.30 -6.85 -21.87
CA PRO A 202 5.39 -5.74 -21.59
C PRO A 202 4.00 -6.18 -21.13
N THR A 203 3.49 -7.30 -21.66
CA THR A 203 2.19 -7.87 -21.26
C THR A 203 2.21 -8.30 -19.79
N TRP A 204 3.18 -9.12 -19.39
CA TRP A 204 3.31 -9.59 -18.01
C TRP A 204 3.65 -8.45 -17.03
N ALA A 205 4.41 -7.46 -17.50
CA ALA A 205 4.69 -6.27 -16.71
C ALA A 205 3.46 -5.42 -16.40
N SER A 206 2.39 -5.54 -17.20
CA SER A 206 1.11 -4.83 -16.98
C SER A 206 0.12 -5.60 -16.11
N MET A 207 0.38 -6.89 -15.80
CA MET A 207 -0.53 -7.75 -15.03
C MET A 207 -0.91 -7.18 -13.65
N PRO A 208 -0.03 -6.56 -12.86
CA PRO A 208 -0.42 -5.99 -11.58
C PRO A 208 -1.58 -5.00 -11.67
N PHE A 209 -1.65 -4.23 -12.75
CA PHE A 209 -2.75 -3.27 -12.95
C PHE A 209 -4.09 -3.98 -13.18
N TYR A 210 -4.13 -5.00 -14.04
CA TYR A 210 -5.38 -5.73 -14.32
C TYR A 210 -5.86 -6.52 -13.10
N LEU A 211 -4.92 -7.18 -12.40
CA LEU A 211 -5.23 -7.88 -11.15
C LEU A 211 -5.76 -6.92 -10.08
N TRP A 212 -5.19 -5.71 -9.99
CA TRP A 212 -5.67 -4.68 -9.08
C TRP A 212 -7.09 -4.21 -9.40
N VAL A 213 -7.44 -4.06 -10.67
CA VAL A 213 -8.81 -3.68 -11.09
C VAL A 213 -9.82 -4.76 -10.67
N VAL A 214 -9.53 -6.04 -10.94
CA VAL A 214 -10.38 -7.16 -10.52
C VAL A 214 -10.49 -7.23 -9.00
N LEU A 215 -9.36 -7.13 -8.31
CA LEU A 215 -9.28 -7.08 -6.85
C LEU A 215 -10.16 -5.98 -6.26
N LEU A 216 -10.14 -4.79 -6.86
CA LEU A 216 -10.92 -3.65 -6.41
C LEU A 216 -12.42 -3.89 -6.55
N VAL A 217 -12.88 -4.52 -7.65
CA VAL A 217 -14.29 -4.91 -7.82
C VAL A 217 -14.75 -5.82 -6.68
N VAL A 218 -13.98 -6.87 -6.38
CA VAL A 218 -14.35 -7.84 -5.32
C VAL A 218 -14.30 -7.18 -3.93
N LEU A 219 -13.28 -6.34 -3.66
CA LEU A 219 -13.17 -5.61 -2.39
C LEU A 219 -14.35 -4.66 -2.17
N ILE A 220 -14.72 -3.88 -3.17
CA ILE A 220 -15.84 -2.93 -3.06
C ILE A 220 -17.17 -3.68 -2.89
N ALA A 221 -17.36 -4.78 -3.61
CA ALA A 221 -18.55 -5.63 -3.42
C ALA A 221 -18.64 -6.14 -1.98
N ARG A 222 -17.54 -6.58 -1.39
CA ARG A 222 -17.46 -7.04 0.00
C ARG A 222 -17.76 -5.92 1.00
N ILE A 223 -17.18 -4.73 0.80
CA ILE A 223 -17.41 -3.56 1.64
C ILE A 223 -18.90 -3.14 1.56
N THR A 224 -19.47 -3.09 0.35
CA THR A 224 -20.86 -2.76 0.14
C THR A 224 -21.78 -3.75 0.85
N TYR A 225 -21.51 -5.04 0.74
CA TYR A 225 -22.24 -6.06 1.49
C TYR A 225 -22.15 -5.85 3.00
N THR A 226 -20.96 -5.59 3.53
CA THR A 226 -20.75 -5.31 4.96
C THR A 226 -21.55 -4.08 5.42
N LEU A 227 -21.55 -3.01 4.61
CA LEU A 227 -22.31 -1.79 4.89
C LEU A 227 -23.85 -2.01 4.90
N ILE A 228 -24.35 -2.93 4.08
CA ILE A 228 -25.80 -3.20 4.02
C ILE A 228 -26.25 -4.14 5.14
N THR A 229 -25.37 -5.04 5.60
CA THR A 229 -25.75 -6.14 6.51
C THR A 229 -25.38 -5.94 7.97
N GLN A 230 -24.47 -5.00 8.25
CA GLN A 230 -24.05 -4.74 9.64
C GLN A 230 -24.62 -3.43 10.15
N GLU A 231 -24.96 -3.42 11.43
CA GLU A 231 -25.36 -2.19 12.13
C GLU A 231 -24.14 -1.31 12.41
N TYR A 232 -24.26 -0.03 12.14
CA TYR A 232 -23.22 0.96 12.38
C TYR A 232 -23.80 2.35 12.57
N SER A 233 -23.07 3.19 13.28
CA SER A 233 -23.35 4.62 13.36
C SER A 233 -22.85 5.32 12.07
N GLY A 234 -23.71 6.12 11.44
CA GLY A 234 -23.29 6.97 10.32
C GLY A 234 -22.12 7.90 10.68
N TRP A 235 -22.02 8.26 11.94
CA TRP A 235 -20.91 9.03 12.50
C TRP A 235 -19.59 8.27 12.43
N SER A 236 -19.56 6.97 12.75
CA SER A 236 -18.35 6.14 12.67
C SER A 236 -17.79 6.08 11.24
N ILE A 237 -18.67 5.98 10.24
CA ILE A 237 -18.27 6.00 8.83
C ILE A 237 -17.69 7.38 8.44
N ALA A 238 -18.35 8.46 8.87
CA ALA A 238 -17.87 9.83 8.60
C ALA A 238 -16.49 10.07 9.23
N VAL A 239 -16.28 9.62 10.48
CA VAL A 239 -15.00 9.71 11.19
C VAL A 239 -13.93 8.85 10.49
N LEU A 240 -14.25 7.64 10.02
CA LEU A 240 -13.32 6.81 9.27
C LEU A 240 -12.90 7.46 7.95
N CYS A 241 -13.85 8.00 7.19
CA CYS A 241 -13.55 8.69 5.93
C CYS A 241 -12.70 9.94 6.15
N GLY A 242 -13.08 10.81 7.10
CA GLY A 242 -12.33 12.02 7.44
C GLY A 242 -10.97 11.70 8.09
N GLY A 243 -10.95 10.78 9.03
CA GLY A 243 -9.73 10.34 9.73
C GLY A 243 -8.72 9.68 8.79
N SER A 244 -9.19 8.89 7.80
CA SER A 244 -8.32 8.32 6.77
C SER A 244 -7.71 9.39 5.86
N LEU A 245 -8.43 10.50 5.57
CA LEU A 245 -7.85 11.67 4.89
C LEU A 245 -6.74 12.30 5.72
N VAL A 246 -7.02 12.57 7.00
CA VAL A 246 -6.02 13.13 7.93
C VAL A 246 -4.80 12.22 8.03
N ALA A 247 -5.00 10.91 8.19
CA ALA A 247 -3.93 9.92 8.22
C ALA A 247 -3.11 9.91 6.91
N CYS A 248 -3.76 10.05 5.76
CA CYS A 248 -3.11 10.12 4.46
C CYS A 248 -2.20 11.37 4.37
N LEU A 249 -2.77 12.55 4.62
CA LEU A 249 -2.03 13.82 4.57
C LEU A 249 -0.86 13.84 5.57
N LEU A 250 -1.11 13.38 6.80
CA LEU A 250 -0.09 13.31 7.86
C LEU A 250 1.08 12.41 7.44
N GLN A 251 0.81 11.21 6.90
CA GLN A 251 1.86 10.28 6.49
C GLN A 251 2.68 10.83 5.32
N PHE A 252 2.05 11.44 4.31
CA PHE A 252 2.79 12.12 3.23
C PHE A 252 3.62 13.30 3.76
N ALA A 253 3.09 14.08 4.70
CA ALA A 253 3.80 15.22 5.29
C ALA A 253 4.99 14.77 6.15
N LEU A 254 4.78 13.80 7.05
CA LEU A 254 5.84 13.22 7.88
C LEU A 254 6.92 12.56 7.03
N GLY A 255 6.55 11.78 6.01
CA GLY A 255 7.52 11.20 5.09
C GLY A 255 8.37 12.27 4.40
N ARG A 256 7.76 13.36 3.92
CA ARG A 256 8.48 14.48 3.33
C ARG A 256 9.38 15.21 4.33
N TRP A 257 8.93 15.35 5.58
CA TRP A 257 9.72 15.94 6.66
C TRP A 257 10.93 15.06 7.00
N ILE A 258 10.74 13.74 7.10
CA ILE A 258 11.85 12.79 7.30
C ILE A 258 12.84 12.87 6.15
N GLY A 259 12.37 12.85 4.90
CA GLY A 259 13.26 12.95 3.72
C GLY A 259 13.99 14.28 3.61
N PHE A 260 13.50 15.34 4.24
CA PHE A 260 14.19 16.61 4.34
C PHE A 260 15.39 16.57 5.31
N HIS A 261 15.22 15.97 6.47
CA HIS A 261 16.23 15.92 7.53
C HIS A 261 17.17 14.72 7.41
N PHE A 262 16.68 13.61 6.85
CA PHE A 262 17.41 12.36 6.68
C PHE A 262 17.39 11.97 5.19
N PRO A 263 18.43 12.31 4.41
CA PRO A 263 18.41 12.11 2.96
C PRO A 263 18.10 10.66 2.56
N ALA A 264 17.01 10.48 1.84
CA ALA A 264 16.58 9.19 1.28
C ALA A 264 17.32 8.84 -0.01
N THR A 265 18.07 9.77 -0.60
CA THR A 265 18.86 9.59 -1.82
C THR A 265 20.30 10.05 -1.60
N SER A 266 21.25 9.50 -2.34
CA SER A 266 22.64 9.98 -2.39
C SER A 266 22.83 11.01 -3.51
N HIS A 267 24.01 11.61 -3.58
CA HIS A 267 24.44 12.38 -4.73
C HIS A 267 24.41 11.53 -6.01
N GLY A 268 23.89 12.10 -7.06
CA GLY A 268 23.68 11.43 -8.35
C GLY A 268 22.24 10.97 -8.56
N THR A 269 21.89 10.89 -9.83
CA THR A 269 20.59 10.40 -10.29
C THR A 269 20.81 9.04 -10.92
N ASP A 270 20.11 7.99 -10.47
CA ASP A 270 20.18 6.70 -11.10
C ASP A 270 19.66 6.81 -12.55
N TYR A 271 20.30 6.12 -13.47
CA TYR A 271 19.91 6.13 -14.88
C TYR A 271 18.43 5.79 -15.09
N HIS A 272 17.88 4.87 -14.29
CA HIS A 272 16.47 4.52 -14.29
C HIS A 272 15.56 5.69 -13.91
N ASP A 273 15.95 6.51 -12.95
CA ASP A 273 15.17 7.67 -12.53
C ASP A 273 15.11 8.71 -13.66
N ILE A 274 16.22 8.89 -14.39
CA ILE A 274 16.32 9.80 -15.55
C ILE A 274 15.46 9.31 -16.72
N LEU A 275 15.46 7.99 -17.00
CA LEU A 275 14.63 7.41 -18.06
C LEU A 275 13.13 7.64 -17.86
N ILE A 276 12.66 7.60 -16.60
CA ILE A 276 11.24 7.78 -16.27
C ILE A 276 10.88 9.25 -16.19
N ASN A 277 11.77 10.06 -15.65
CA ASN A 277 11.59 11.51 -15.56
C ASN A 277 12.93 12.23 -15.80
N PRO A 278 13.21 12.68 -17.03
CA PRO A 278 14.44 13.39 -17.34
C PRO A 278 14.69 14.64 -16.47
N ALA A 279 13.61 15.32 -16.05
CA ALA A 279 13.70 16.46 -15.15
C ALA A 279 14.20 16.08 -13.72
N ALA A 280 14.23 14.79 -13.38
CA ALA A 280 14.78 14.34 -12.08
C ALA A 280 16.27 14.71 -11.94
N ALA A 281 17.00 14.87 -13.04
CA ALA A 281 18.39 15.31 -13.04
C ALA A 281 18.57 16.76 -12.51
N GLU A 282 17.54 17.59 -12.66
CA GLU A 282 17.54 18.99 -12.20
C GLU A 282 17.19 19.14 -10.70
N TYR A 283 16.66 18.07 -10.07
CA TYR A 283 16.23 18.10 -8.68
C TYR A 283 17.43 17.95 -7.74
N THR A 284 17.44 18.77 -6.69
CA THR A 284 18.43 18.62 -5.62
C THR A 284 18.24 17.29 -4.87
N VAL A 285 19.30 16.78 -4.25
CA VAL A 285 19.25 15.59 -3.37
C VAL A 285 18.13 15.71 -2.35
N ASN A 286 17.95 16.89 -1.78
CA ASN A 286 16.92 17.15 -0.78
C ASN A 286 15.49 17.06 -1.35
N GLN A 287 15.24 17.63 -2.54
CA GLN A 287 13.94 17.53 -3.21
C GLN A 287 13.59 16.08 -3.54
N ARG A 288 14.55 15.34 -4.09
CA ARG A 288 14.38 13.92 -4.41
C ARG A 288 14.11 13.08 -3.15
N SER A 289 14.84 13.35 -2.06
CA SER A 289 14.67 12.66 -0.78
C SER A 289 13.29 12.91 -0.17
N ARG A 290 12.80 14.14 -0.21
CA ARG A 290 11.45 14.50 0.26
C ARG A 290 10.36 13.79 -0.53
N ILE A 291 10.51 13.69 -1.85
CA ILE A 291 9.56 12.95 -2.71
C ILE A 291 9.61 11.46 -2.38
N THR A 292 10.80 10.89 -2.32
CA THR A 292 10.99 9.45 -2.07
C THR A 292 10.41 9.04 -0.73
N ALA A 293 10.78 9.69 0.36
CA ALA A 293 10.29 9.35 1.70
C ALA A 293 8.80 9.70 1.88
N GLY A 294 8.31 10.77 1.24
CA GLY A 294 6.89 11.12 1.23
C GLY A 294 6.03 10.04 0.58
N GLN A 295 6.46 9.53 -0.57
CA GLN A 295 5.78 8.43 -1.26
C GLN A 295 5.94 7.10 -0.50
N ALA A 296 7.10 6.87 0.13
CA ALA A 296 7.36 5.67 0.93
C ALA A 296 6.38 5.54 2.09
N PHE A 297 6.14 6.62 2.81
CA PHE A 297 5.30 6.58 3.99
C PHE A 297 3.82 6.81 3.69
N GLY A 298 3.50 7.70 2.74
CA GLY A 298 2.12 8.10 2.45
C GLY A 298 1.38 7.17 1.50
N GLN A 299 2.07 6.46 0.61
CA GLN A 299 1.41 5.59 -0.35
C GLN A 299 1.33 4.15 0.16
N LYS A 300 0.13 3.72 0.52
CA LYS A 300 -0.15 2.45 1.20
C LYS A 300 -0.75 1.39 0.27
N ASN A 301 -0.44 0.11 0.56
CA ASN A 301 -1.10 -1.03 -0.07
C ASN A 301 -2.48 -1.23 0.57
N THR A 302 -3.41 -0.40 0.13
CA THR A 302 -4.77 -0.32 0.69
C THR A 302 -5.61 -1.57 0.40
N ALA A 303 -5.39 -2.23 -0.73
CA ALA A 303 -6.07 -3.48 -1.05
C ALA A 303 -5.76 -4.58 -0.02
N LEU A 304 -4.48 -4.71 0.34
CA LEU A 304 -4.05 -5.58 1.42
C LEU A 304 -4.64 -5.15 2.77
N GLY A 305 -4.66 -3.84 3.05
CA GLY A 305 -5.23 -3.30 4.29
C GLY A 305 -6.71 -3.61 4.45
N VAL A 306 -7.51 -3.42 3.40
CA VAL A 306 -8.94 -3.77 3.38
C VAL A 306 -9.13 -5.27 3.64
N TRP A 307 -8.38 -6.12 2.94
CA TRP A 307 -8.46 -7.56 3.14
C TRP A 307 -8.07 -7.98 4.56
N MET A 308 -6.98 -7.45 5.11
CA MET A 308 -6.55 -7.76 6.48
C MET A 308 -7.58 -7.32 7.52
N ALA A 309 -8.15 -6.12 7.36
CA ALA A 309 -9.17 -5.62 8.27
C ALA A 309 -10.42 -6.53 8.27
N GLN A 310 -10.90 -6.93 7.10
CA GLN A 310 -12.05 -7.83 6.98
C GLN A 310 -11.78 -9.23 7.49
N ALA A 311 -10.56 -9.72 7.36
CA ALA A 311 -10.20 -11.08 7.74
C ALA A 311 -9.93 -11.26 9.24
N TYR A 312 -9.48 -10.19 9.94
CA TYR A 312 -8.91 -10.32 11.29
C TYR A 312 -9.39 -9.27 12.30
N LEU A 313 -10.10 -8.24 11.87
CA LEU A 313 -10.61 -7.16 12.71
C LEU A 313 -12.14 -7.05 12.61
N VAL A 314 -12.71 -6.04 13.23
CA VAL A 314 -14.12 -5.71 12.99
C VAL A 314 -14.29 -5.38 11.50
N PRO A 315 -15.16 -6.08 10.74
CA PRO A 315 -15.21 -5.96 9.27
C PRO A 315 -15.43 -4.52 8.77
N LEU A 316 -16.22 -3.71 9.49
CA LEU A 316 -16.45 -2.30 9.17
C LEU A 316 -15.18 -1.42 9.30
N ALA A 317 -14.17 -1.84 10.06
CA ALA A 317 -12.87 -1.16 10.12
C ALA A 317 -12.19 -1.08 8.75
N SER A 318 -12.55 -1.98 7.81
CA SER A 318 -12.04 -1.98 6.43
C SER A 318 -12.42 -0.73 5.62
N ILE A 319 -13.41 0.04 6.08
CA ILE A 319 -13.81 1.31 5.46
C ILE A 319 -12.70 2.36 5.55
N GLY A 320 -11.93 2.37 6.64
CA GLY A 320 -10.78 3.27 6.78
C GLY A 320 -9.77 3.13 5.62
N PRO A 321 -9.14 1.96 5.42
CA PRO A 321 -8.26 1.74 4.28
C PRO A 321 -8.96 1.84 2.91
N ALA A 322 -10.26 1.55 2.81
CA ALA A 322 -11.02 1.75 1.58
C ALA A 322 -11.15 3.24 1.20
N ALA A 323 -11.47 4.10 2.16
CA ALA A 323 -11.49 5.55 1.95
C ALA A 323 -10.08 6.09 1.64
N TYR A 324 -9.05 5.52 2.27
CA TYR A 324 -7.66 5.88 1.99
C TYR A 324 -7.28 5.65 0.51
N ILE A 325 -7.87 4.65 -0.19
CA ILE A 325 -7.67 4.46 -1.65
C ILE A 325 -7.97 5.75 -2.40
N ILE A 326 -9.12 6.37 -2.09
CA ILE A 326 -9.58 7.59 -2.75
C ILE A 326 -8.59 8.73 -2.47
N TRP A 327 -8.27 8.94 -1.22
CA TRP A 327 -7.43 10.06 -0.78
C TRP A 327 -6.01 10.00 -1.34
N GLN A 328 -5.34 8.85 -1.27
CA GLN A 328 -3.99 8.71 -1.82
C GLN A 328 -3.96 8.88 -3.34
N ASN A 329 -5.00 8.41 -4.08
CA ASN A 329 -5.07 8.57 -5.52
C ASN A 329 -5.34 10.02 -5.93
N LEU A 330 -6.21 10.73 -5.21
CA LEU A 330 -6.43 12.17 -5.42
C LEU A 330 -5.15 12.97 -5.17
N LEU A 331 -4.46 12.69 -4.07
CA LEU A 331 -3.21 13.36 -3.73
C LEU A 331 -2.11 13.08 -4.75
N ASN A 332 -1.97 11.83 -5.20
CA ASN A 332 -1.02 11.47 -6.25
C ASN A 332 -1.32 12.16 -7.58
N SER A 333 -2.60 12.21 -7.97
CA SER A 333 -3.04 12.89 -9.19
C SER A 333 -2.72 14.39 -9.12
N PHE A 334 -2.97 15.04 -7.98
CA PHE A 334 -2.61 16.43 -7.75
C PHE A 334 -1.09 16.67 -7.84
N GLN A 335 -0.29 15.80 -7.20
CA GLN A 335 1.17 15.91 -7.23
C GLN A 335 1.72 15.75 -8.66
N LEU A 336 1.22 14.75 -9.43
CA LEU A 336 1.63 14.51 -10.81
C LEU A 336 1.24 15.66 -11.73
N TRP A 337 0.05 16.22 -11.57
CA TRP A 337 -0.39 17.39 -12.33
C TRP A 337 0.51 18.61 -12.06
N HIS A 338 0.86 18.83 -10.78
CA HIS A 338 1.73 19.94 -10.41
C HIS A 338 3.17 19.76 -10.94
N ALA A 339 3.69 18.53 -10.90
CA ALA A 339 4.99 18.21 -11.48
C ALA A 339 5.02 18.43 -13.00
N GLY A 340 3.97 18.00 -13.72
CA GLY A 340 3.86 18.20 -15.17
C GLY A 340 3.84 19.67 -15.60
N LYS A 341 3.27 20.55 -14.80
CA LYS A 341 3.32 22.01 -15.06
C LYS A 341 4.75 22.58 -14.99
N ARG A 342 5.56 22.12 -14.03
CA ARG A 342 6.95 22.56 -13.88
C ARG A 342 7.81 22.16 -15.08
N THR A 343 7.65 20.93 -15.55
CA THR A 343 8.40 20.41 -16.71
C THR A 343 8.06 21.17 -18.00
N ASN A 344 6.84 21.68 -18.16
CA ASN A 344 6.46 22.48 -19.32
C ASN A 344 6.98 23.94 -19.23
N SER A 345 7.07 24.50 -18.01
CA SER A 345 7.59 25.87 -17.81
C SER A 345 9.11 25.96 -17.99
N SER A 346 9.85 24.87 -17.83
CA SER A 346 11.32 24.83 -18.05
C SER A 346 11.70 24.61 -19.53
N LYS A 347 10.71 24.35 -20.40
CA LYS A 347 10.92 24.15 -21.86
C LYS A 347 10.60 25.41 -22.69
N VAL A 348 10.09 26.47 -22.08
CA VAL A 348 9.85 27.82 -22.64
C VAL A 348 10.94 28.76 -22.14
#